data_900abe69d94b652e628798b11bb84604
#
_entry.id   900abe69d94b652e628798b11bb84604
#
_cell.length_a   1.000
_cell.length_b   1.000
_cell.length_c   1.000
_cell.angle_alpha   90.00
_cell.angle_beta   90.00
_cell.angle_gamma   90.00
#
_symmetry.space_group_name_H-M   'P 1'
#
loop_
_entity.id
_entity.type
_entity.pdbx_description
1 polymer ?
#
loop_
_entity_poly.entity_id
_entity_poly.type
_entity_poly.pdbx_seq_one_letter_code
_entity_poly.pdbx_strand_id
1 'polypeptide(L)'
;MAQFAVIGLGSFGATVATQLIELGHDVIGIDSEKKYVENISEQVTHAVIADATDEHVLDELNIKNCDAVVVAIGENIEASILCVLHLKNIGVEKIWVK
;
A
#
# COMPACT_ATOMS: atom_id res chain seq x y z
N MET A 1 -17.57 -0.10 5.77
CA MET A 1 -16.26 -0.76 5.69
C MET A 1 -15.49 -0.26 4.47
N ALA A 2 -14.32 0.28 4.69
CA ALA A 2 -13.53 0.84 3.60
C ALA A 2 -12.43 -0.13 3.16
N GLN A 3 -11.87 0.10 1.97
CA GLN A 3 -10.72 -0.63 1.47
C GLN A 3 -9.53 0.33 1.40
N PHE A 4 -8.42 -0.08 1.97
CA PHE A 4 -7.19 0.69 1.95
C PHE A 4 -6.06 -0.11 1.33
N ALA A 5 -5.15 0.58 0.66
CA ALA A 5 -3.89 -0.01 0.26
C ALA A 5 -2.79 0.64 1.10
N VAL A 6 -1.86 -0.16 1.60
CA VAL A 6 -0.69 0.35 2.31
C VAL A 6 0.53 -0.10 1.52
N ILE A 7 1.25 0.85 0.97
CA ILE A 7 2.44 0.62 0.16
C ILE A 7 3.66 0.91 1.01
N GLY A 8 4.45 -0.12 1.25
CA GLY A 8 5.55 -0.07 2.19
C GLY A 8 5.13 -0.64 3.53
N LEU A 9 5.71 -1.79 3.88
CA LEU A 9 5.31 -2.56 5.07
C LEU A 9 6.43 -2.65 6.11
N GLY A 10 7.29 -1.66 6.13
CA GLY A 10 8.24 -1.51 7.22
C GLY A 10 7.48 -1.14 8.50
N SER A 11 8.18 -0.64 9.49
CA SER A 11 7.59 -0.39 10.81
C SER A 11 6.31 0.47 10.77
N PHE A 12 6.36 1.60 10.06
CA PHE A 12 5.21 2.51 9.99
C PHE A 12 4.06 1.89 9.20
N GLY A 13 4.34 1.39 7.99
CA GLY A 13 3.30 0.82 7.13
C GLY A 13 2.62 -0.37 7.76
N ALA A 14 3.39 -1.26 8.39
CA ALA A 14 2.84 -2.42 9.07
C ALA A 14 1.91 -2.00 10.22
N THR A 15 2.30 -1.00 10.99
CA THR A 15 1.47 -0.48 12.08
C THR A 15 0.16 0.09 11.55
N VAL A 16 0.24 0.91 10.51
CA VAL A 16 -0.97 1.48 9.89
C VAL A 16 -1.89 0.38 9.38
N ALA A 17 -1.32 -0.59 8.66
CA ALA A 17 -2.10 -1.68 8.08
C ALA A 17 -2.85 -2.48 9.14
N THR A 18 -2.16 -2.85 10.23
CA THR A 18 -2.79 -3.63 11.29
C THR A 18 -3.85 -2.82 12.05
N GLN A 19 -3.61 -1.53 12.26
CA GLN A 19 -4.61 -0.66 12.90
C GLN A 19 -5.87 -0.54 12.05
N LEU A 20 -5.73 -0.42 10.74
CA LEU A 20 -6.89 -0.36 9.84
C LEU A 20 -7.70 -1.65 9.88
N ILE A 21 -7.03 -2.80 9.94
CA ILE A 21 -7.70 -4.09 10.10
C ILE A 21 -8.49 -4.12 11.42
N GLU A 22 -7.88 -3.66 12.51
CA GLU A 22 -8.55 -3.64 13.82
C GLU A 22 -9.78 -2.75 13.82
N LEU A 23 -9.78 -1.71 12.99
CA LEU A 23 -10.94 -0.82 12.84
C LEU A 23 -12.01 -1.40 11.92
N GLY A 24 -11.81 -2.58 11.39
CA GLY A 24 -12.81 -3.28 10.59
C GLY A 24 -12.73 -3.03 9.09
N HIS A 25 -11.63 -2.45 8.61
CA HIS A 25 -11.44 -2.19 7.19
C HIS A 25 -10.69 -3.31 6.49
N ASP A 26 -10.82 -3.39 5.19
CA ASP A 26 -10.01 -4.29 4.38
C ASP A 26 -8.71 -3.58 3.99
N VAL A 27 -7.62 -4.33 3.99
CA VAL A 27 -6.31 -3.78 3.67
C VAL A 27 -5.57 -4.68 2.70
N ILE A 28 -5.03 -4.09 1.63
CA ILE A 28 -4.04 -4.73 0.80
C ILE A 28 -2.68 -4.11 1.12
N GLY A 29 -1.75 -4.93 1.59
CA GLY A 29 -0.40 -4.48 1.89
C GLY A 29 0.55 -4.86 0.76
N ILE A 30 1.40 -3.94 0.33
CA ILE A 30 2.32 -4.13 -0.79
C ILE A 30 3.71 -3.73 -0.38
N ASP A 31 4.68 -4.60 -0.63
CA ASP A 31 6.09 -4.29 -0.44
C ASP A 31 6.92 -5.13 -1.42
N SER A 32 8.04 -4.61 -1.85
CA SER A 32 8.94 -5.35 -2.72
C SER A 32 9.79 -6.36 -1.93
N GLU A 33 9.91 -6.17 -0.62
CA GLU A 33 10.69 -7.05 0.24
C GLU A 33 9.84 -8.18 0.81
N LYS A 34 10.17 -9.39 0.44
CA LYS A 34 9.43 -10.59 0.86
C LYS A 34 9.27 -10.67 2.37
N LYS A 35 10.32 -10.36 3.13
CA LYS A 35 10.28 -10.48 4.60
C LYS A 35 9.21 -9.61 5.24
N TYR A 36 8.98 -8.41 4.73
CA TYR A 36 7.97 -7.51 5.25
C TYR A 36 6.56 -8.00 4.91
N VAL A 37 6.40 -8.55 3.72
CA VAL A 37 5.11 -9.11 3.30
C VAL A 37 4.77 -10.32 4.15
N GLU A 38 5.73 -11.21 4.36
CA GLU A 38 5.52 -12.42 5.15
C GLU A 38 5.17 -12.10 6.60
N ASN A 39 5.81 -11.07 7.17
CA ASN A 39 5.56 -10.70 8.56
C ASN A 39 4.13 -10.26 8.82
N ILE A 40 3.44 -9.75 7.82
CA ILE A 40 2.11 -9.17 7.99
C ILE A 40 1.01 -9.95 7.29
N SER A 41 1.36 -10.96 6.49
CA SER A 41 0.43 -11.63 5.59
C SER A 41 -0.82 -12.20 6.26
N GLU A 42 -0.70 -12.65 7.50
CA GLU A 42 -1.85 -13.21 8.23
C GLU A 42 -2.67 -12.14 8.95
N GLN A 43 -2.20 -10.91 8.98
CA GLN A 43 -2.82 -9.82 9.73
C GLN A 43 -3.58 -8.84 8.83
N VAL A 44 -3.50 -8.99 7.53
CA VAL A 44 -4.19 -8.10 6.59
C VAL A 44 -5.03 -8.92 5.62
N THR A 45 -5.90 -8.25 4.88
CA THR A 45 -6.79 -8.94 3.95
C THR A 45 -6.01 -9.59 2.82
N HIS A 46 -5.07 -8.85 2.23
CA HIS A 46 -4.16 -9.36 1.20
C HIS A 46 -2.78 -8.76 1.40
N ALA A 47 -1.75 -9.55 1.19
CA ALA A 47 -0.37 -9.09 1.23
C ALA A 47 0.33 -9.53 -0.05
N VAL A 48 0.98 -8.61 -0.74
CA VAL A 48 1.54 -8.83 -2.07
C VAL A 48 2.98 -8.39 -2.13
N ILE A 49 3.83 -9.24 -2.69
CA ILE A 49 5.22 -8.89 -3.00
C ILE A 49 5.20 -8.28 -4.40
N ALA A 50 5.41 -6.99 -4.49
CA ALA A 50 5.37 -6.30 -5.78
C ALA A 50 6.07 -4.96 -5.69
N ASP A 51 6.46 -4.45 -6.85
CA ASP A 51 7.09 -3.15 -6.98
C ASP A 51 6.04 -2.09 -7.28
N ALA A 52 5.71 -1.30 -6.28
CA ALA A 52 4.68 -0.26 -6.41
C ALA A 52 5.15 0.97 -7.20
N THR A 53 6.40 1.01 -7.63
CA THR A 53 6.85 2.04 -8.58
C THR A 53 6.51 1.67 -10.02
N ASP A 54 5.97 0.49 -10.25
CA ASP A 54 5.52 0.03 -11.55
C ASP A 54 4.01 0.28 -11.67
N GLU A 55 3.62 1.18 -12.56
CA GLU A 55 2.22 1.56 -12.74
C GLU A 55 1.36 0.36 -13.15
N HIS A 56 1.90 -0.56 -13.96
CA HIS A 56 1.15 -1.75 -14.38
C HIS A 56 0.79 -2.63 -13.19
N VAL A 57 1.69 -2.74 -12.22
CA VAL A 57 1.44 -3.50 -11.00
C VAL A 57 0.26 -2.91 -10.22
N LEU A 58 0.26 -1.60 -10.05
CA LEU A 58 -0.82 -0.91 -9.34
C LEU A 58 -2.16 -1.09 -10.05
N ASP A 59 -2.15 -1.03 -11.37
CA ASP A 59 -3.36 -1.22 -12.15
C ASP A 59 -3.87 -2.66 -12.06
N GLU A 60 -2.99 -3.64 -12.17
CA GLU A 60 -3.37 -5.06 -12.06
C GLU A 60 -3.96 -5.41 -10.70
N LEU A 61 -3.48 -4.77 -9.64
CA LEU A 61 -3.99 -4.99 -8.29
C LEU A 61 -5.27 -4.24 -8.00
N ASN A 62 -5.79 -3.50 -8.96
CA ASN A 62 -7.02 -2.70 -8.82
C ASN A 62 -6.95 -1.69 -7.67
N ILE A 63 -5.80 -1.10 -7.47
CA ILE A 63 -5.57 -0.14 -6.38
C ILE A 63 -6.49 1.07 -6.51
N LYS A 64 -6.90 1.42 -7.72
CA LYS A 64 -7.85 2.52 -7.95
C LYS A 64 -9.19 2.32 -7.25
N ASN A 65 -9.54 1.08 -6.93
CA ASN A 65 -10.80 0.77 -6.25
C ASN A 65 -10.71 0.97 -4.74
N CYS A 66 -9.52 1.22 -4.21
CA CYS A 66 -9.36 1.51 -2.78
C CYS A 66 -9.92 2.88 -2.45
N ASP A 67 -10.46 3.02 -1.26
CA ASP A 67 -10.97 4.31 -0.78
C ASP A 67 -9.83 5.28 -0.49
N ALA A 68 -8.70 4.77 -0.05
CA ALA A 68 -7.51 5.58 0.16
C ALA A 68 -6.26 4.70 0.08
N VAL A 69 -5.13 5.32 -0.21
CA VAL A 69 -3.84 4.65 -0.29
C VAL A 69 -2.84 5.38 0.60
N VAL A 70 -2.14 4.61 1.41
CA VAL A 70 -1.06 5.12 2.26
C VAL A 70 0.27 4.72 1.61
N VAL A 71 1.10 5.70 1.31
CA VAL A 71 2.44 5.46 0.77
C VAL A 71 3.44 5.64 1.91
N ALA A 72 4.00 4.54 2.38
CA ALA A 72 4.88 4.50 3.54
C ALA A 72 6.25 3.89 3.18
N ILE A 73 6.82 4.35 2.07
CA ILE A 73 8.10 3.84 1.57
C ILE A 73 9.28 4.42 2.36
N GLY A 74 9.02 5.50 3.08
CA GLY A 74 10.00 6.05 4.01
C GLY A 74 11.05 6.92 3.33
N GLU A 75 12.31 6.52 3.45
CA GLU A 75 13.44 7.35 3.05
C GLU A 75 13.67 7.43 1.54
N ASN A 76 13.07 6.54 0.78
CA ASN A 76 13.24 6.55 -0.67
C ASN A 76 12.29 7.56 -1.31
N ILE A 77 12.74 8.80 -1.42
CA ILE A 77 11.95 9.91 -1.93
C ILE A 77 11.55 9.69 -3.39
N GLU A 78 12.48 9.20 -4.21
CA GLU A 78 12.18 8.94 -5.63
C GLU A 78 11.07 7.91 -5.78
N ALA A 79 11.15 6.81 -5.05
CA ALA A 79 10.12 5.78 -5.10
C ALA A 79 8.78 6.31 -4.61
N SER A 80 8.78 7.13 -3.55
CA SER A 80 7.56 7.72 -3.03
C SER A 80 6.90 8.63 -4.07
N ILE A 81 7.68 9.48 -4.73
CA ILE A 81 7.18 10.38 -5.75
C ILE A 81 6.62 9.62 -6.94
N LEU A 82 7.36 8.63 -7.44
CA LEU A 82 6.90 7.80 -8.55
C LEU A 82 5.60 7.09 -8.22
N CYS A 83 5.53 6.52 -7.03
CA CYS A 83 4.34 5.82 -6.58
C CYS A 83 3.12 6.76 -6.56
N VAL A 84 3.27 7.96 -6.00
CA VAL A 84 2.19 8.94 -5.95
C VAL A 84 1.74 9.34 -7.35
N LEU A 85 2.69 9.59 -8.26
CA LEU A 85 2.37 9.94 -9.64
C LEU A 85 1.58 8.84 -10.34
N HIS A 86 2.00 7.59 -10.16
CA HIS A 86 1.29 6.46 -10.75
C HIS A 86 -0.09 6.28 -10.15
N LEU A 87 -0.23 6.46 -8.85
CA LEU A 87 -1.53 6.37 -8.19
C LEU A 87 -2.49 7.43 -8.72
N LYS A 88 -2.00 8.66 -8.91
CA LYS A 88 -2.82 9.71 -9.49
C LYS A 88 -3.21 9.40 -10.94
N ASN A 89 -2.28 8.85 -11.70
CA ASN A 89 -2.55 8.47 -13.08
C ASN A 89 -3.67 7.43 -13.21
N ILE A 90 -3.73 6.48 -12.29
CA ILE A 90 -4.77 5.45 -12.34
C ILE A 90 -6.08 5.87 -11.67
N GLY A 91 -6.14 7.07 -11.12
CA GLY A 91 -7.37 7.64 -10.61
C GLY A 91 -7.60 7.59 -9.11
N VAL A 92 -6.55 7.31 -8.33
CA VAL A 92 -6.66 7.33 -6.87
C VAL A 92 -6.73 8.78 -6.40
N GLU A 93 -7.77 9.13 -5.66
CA GLU A 93 -7.98 10.49 -5.19
C GLU A 93 -7.39 10.77 -3.81
N LYS A 94 -7.48 9.81 -2.91
CA LYS A 94 -7.01 10.00 -1.52
C LYS A 94 -5.70 9.26 -1.31
N ILE A 95 -4.63 10.01 -1.20
CA ILE A 95 -3.29 9.47 -1.02
C ILE A 95 -2.63 10.16 0.17
N TRP A 96 -2.20 9.36 1.13
CA TRP A 96 -1.43 9.84 2.28
C TRP A 96 -0.01 9.34 2.15
N VAL A 97 0.96 10.24 2.35
CA VAL A 97 2.38 9.93 2.18
C VAL A 97 3.13 10.21 3.47
N LYS A 98 4.01 9.30 3.80
CA LYS A 98 4.93 9.52 4.90
C LYS A 98 6.37 9.43 4.41
#